data_597ff6a73d6beec194fb6ed5f363d889
#
_entry.id   597ff6a73d6beec194fb6ed5f363d889
#
_cell.length_a   1.000
_cell.length_b   1.000
_cell.length_c   1.000
_cell.angle_alpha   90.00
_cell.angle_beta   90.00
_cell.angle_gamma   90.00
#
_symmetry.space_group_name_H-M   'P 1'
#
loop_
_entity.id
_entity.type
_entity.pdbx_description
1 polymer ?
#
loop_
_entity_poly.entity_id
_entity_poly.type
_entity_poly.pdbx_seq_one_letter_code
_entity_poly.pdbx_strand_id
1 'polypeptide(L)'
;MPNRPPAARRSWTARLLAAASAGALSLALISGAALALPTVGDRAPNARVEDADGRELQLKALRGKPILIMYEDKDSTAQNQALKDALAKLAKGDRYRRAMAVTAIADVSSYDFWPAKGFVKDAIREESRKVRATIYCDWDGSFREAYRLRRGISNVVLVGKSGQVLFAAEGKLKPEAQTRVLDLLRNEVEG
;
A
#
# COMPACT_ATOMS: atom_id res chain seq x y z
N MET A 1 -101.31 16.54 13.51
CA MET A 1 -100.01 16.03 13.04
C MET A 1 -99.13 17.20 12.84
N PRO A 2 -98.16 17.45 13.67
CA PRO A 2 -97.21 18.56 13.45
C PRO A 2 -95.80 18.04 13.08
N ASN A 3 -95.33 18.67 12.06
CA ASN A 3 -94.07 18.49 11.48
C ASN A 3 -92.96 19.16 12.35
N ARG A 4 -91.90 18.43 12.74
CA ARG A 4 -90.76 18.99 13.41
C ARG A 4 -89.60 19.20 12.46
N PRO A 5 -88.97 20.34 12.46
CA PRO A 5 -87.78 20.57 11.65
C PRO A 5 -86.48 19.90 12.19
N PRO A 6 -85.55 19.59 11.36
CA PRO A 6 -84.35 18.87 11.77
C PRO A 6 -83.35 19.81 12.44
N ALA A 7 -82.66 19.24 13.44
CA ALA A 7 -81.60 19.86 14.21
C ALA A 7 -80.35 20.16 13.39
N ALA A 8 -79.76 21.35 13.63
CA ALA A 8 -78.55 21.80 13.02
C ALA A 8 -77.36 20.95 13.48
N ARG A 9 -76.66 20.44 12.53
CA ARG A 9 -75.36 19.79 12.74
C ARG A 9 -74.27 20.85 12.97
N ARG A 10 -73.75 20.92 14.16
CA ARG A 10 -72.53 21.67 14.47
C ARG A 10 -71.33 20.86 13.94
N SER A 11 -70.68 21.40 12.92
CA SER A 11 -69.37 20.92 12.45
C SER A 11 -68.29 21.26 13.43
N TRP A 12 -67.72 20.24 14.04
CA TRP A 12 -66.51 20.37 14.82
C TRP A 12 -65.32 20.19 13.87
N THR A 13 -64.75 21.26 13.42
CA THR A 13 -63.46 21.24 12.74
C THR A 13 -62.37 21.03 13.78
N ALA A 14 -62.00 19.78 14.00
CA ALA A 14 -60.78 19.43 14.73
C ALA A 14 -59.58 19.81 13.89
N ARG A 15 -58.84 20.82 14.31
CA ARG A 15 -57.51 21.16 13.78
C ARG A 15 -56.53 20.12 14.26
N LEU A 16 -56.24 19.14 13.42
CA LEU A 16 -55.06 18.28 13.60
C LEU A 16 -53.83 19.02 13.06
N LEU A 17 -53.03 19.58 13.96
CA LEU A 17 -51.70 20.02 13.71
C LEU A 17 -50.82 18.76 13.50
N ALA A 18 -50.56 18.39 12.26
CA ALA A 18 -49.61 17.40 11.91
C ALA A 18 -48.20 18.02 12.08
N ALA A 19 -47.54 17.73 13.17
CA ALA A 19 -46.10 17.99 13.32
C ALA A 19 -45.34 17.04 12.41
N ALA A 20 -44.96 17.53 11.22
CA ALA A 20 -44.02 16.84 10.36
C ALA A 20 -42.62 16.94 10.99
N SER A 21 -42.24 15.96 11.77
CA SER A 21 -40.85 15.74 12.18
C SER A 21 -40.06 15.27 10.95
N ALA A 22 -39.41 16.22 10.28
CA ALA A 22 -38.40 15.92 9.28
C ALA A 22 -37.18 15.29 9.99
N GLY A 23 -37.21 13.99 10.11
CA GLY A 23 -36.04 13.21 10.47
C GLY A 23 -35.01 13.32 9.34
N ALA A 24 -34.05 14.23 9.50
CA ALA A 24 -32.86 14.26 8.66
C ALA A 24 -32.06 12.99 8.94
N LEU A 25 -32.25 11.99 8.09
CA LEU A 25 -31.40 10.81 8.04
C LEU A 25 -30.02 11.26 7.52
N SER A 26 -29.13 11.65 8.44
CA SER A 26 -27.73 11.91 8.11
C SER A 26 -27.13 10.56 7.70
N LEU A 27 -27.11 10.27 6.39
CA LEU A 27 -26.23 9.25 5.83
C LEU A 27 -24.80 9.73 6.11
N ALA A 28 -24.22 9.26 7.19
CA ALA A 28 -22.79 9.31 7.38
C ALA A 28 -22.19 8.43 6.26
N LEU A 29 -21.76 9.07 5.18
CA LEU A 29 -20.86 8.47 4.20
C LEU A 29 -19.60 8.10 4.98
N ILE A 30 -19.54 6.86 5.47
CA ILE A 30 -18.28 6.26 5.86
C ILE A 30 -17.50 6.13 4.56
N SER A 31 -16.85 7.21 4.15
CA SER A 31 -15.80 7.14 3.15
C SER A 31 -14.76 6.22 3.75
N GLY A 32 -14.82 4.93 3.38
CA GLY A 32 -13.72 4.03 3.60
C GLY A 32 -12.50 4.71 2.99
N ALA A 33 -11.65 5.26 3.84
CA ALA A 33 -10.39 5.80 3.38
C ALA A 33 -9.69 4.66 2.64
N ALA A 34 -9.71 4.72 1.29
CA ALA A 34 -8.88 3.85 0.49
C ALA A 34 -7.47 4.04 1.07
N LEU A 35 -6.87 2.96 1.54
CA LEU A 35 -5.52 2.99 2.09
C LEU A 35 -4.62 3.53 0.99
N ALA A 36 -4.36 4.84 1.03
CA ALA A 36 -3.48 5.48 0.07
C ALA A 36 -2.04 5.11 0.39
N LEU A 37 -1.22 4.89 -0.64
CA LEU A 37 0.22 4.71 -0.51
C LEU A 37 0.84 5.73 0.45
N PRO A 38 2.04 5.47 1.01
CA PRO A 38 2.75 6.46 1.81
C PRO A 38 2.88 7.79 1.06
N THR A 39 2.60 8.90 1.72
CA THR A 39 2.68 10.23 1.11
C THR A 39 4.14 10.68 1.00
N VAL A 40 4.49 11.31 -0.12
CA VAL A 40 5.80 11.93 -0.28
C VAL A 40 5.98 13.01 0.80
N GLY A 41 7.12 12.97 1.51
CA GLY A 41 7.43 13.84 2.64
C GLY A 41 7.15 13.20 4.01
N ASP A 42 6.28 12.20 4.09
CA ASP A 42 6.03 11.49 5.34
C ASP A 42 7.25 10.67 5.78
N ARG A 43 7.37 10.45 7.08
CA ARG A 43 8.37 9.53 7.61
C ARG A 43 8.00 8.09 7.26
N ALA A 44 8.94 7.38 6.63
CA ALA A 44 8.74 5.99 6.29
C ALA A 44 8.53 5.14 7.55
N PRO A 45 7.52 4.25 7.59
CA PRO A 45 7.30 3.34 8.69
C PRO A 45 8.52 2.47 8.95
N ASN A 46 8.77 2.13 10.21
CA ASN A 46 9.72 1.07 10.50
C ASN A 46 8.96 -0.26 10.45
N ALA A 47 9.20 -1.03 9.42
CA ALA A 47 8.60 -2.33 9.23
C ALA A 47 9.67 -3.42 9.15
N ARG A 48 9.25 -4.66 9.40
CA ARG A 48 10.09 -5.84 9.48
C ARG A 48 9.68 -6.83 8.39
N VAL A 49 10.67 -7.47 7.80
CA VAL A 49 10.52 -8.62 6.90
C VAL A 49 11.57 -9.66 7.22
N GLU A 50 11.40 -10.89 6.75
CA GLU A 50 12.41 -11.95 6.90
C GLU A 50 12.79 -12.53 5.54
N ASP A 51 14.03 -13.02 5.40
CA ASP A 51 14.41 -13.78 4.22
C ASP A 51 13.87 -15.23 4.29
N ALA A 52 14.11 -16.02 3.25
CA ALA A 52 13.66 -17.40 3.20
C ALA A 52 14.30 -18.31 4.29
N ASP A 53 15.38 -17.87 4.91
CA ASP A 53 16.08 -18.57 6.00
C ASP A 53 15.66 -18.06 7.39
N GLY A 54 14.73 -17.10 7.45
CA GLY A 54 14.21 -16.52 8.70
C GLY A 54 15.08 -15.42 9.28
N ARG A 55 16.06 -14.89 8.50
CA ARG A 55 16.85 -13.74 8.94
C ARG A 55 16.04 -12.46 8.78
N GLU A 56 15.86 -11.74 9.87
CA GLU A 56 15.08 -10.51 9.88
C GLU A 56 15.84 -9.32 9.32
N LEU A 57 15.12 -8.49 8.57
CA LEU A 57 15.50 -7.14 8.20
C LEU A 57 14.49 -6.15 8.76
N GLN A 58 14.93 -5.22 9.58
CA GLN A 58 14.17 -4.03 9.94
C GLN A 58 14.62 -2.86 9.07
N LEU A 59 13.71 -2.17 8.41
CA LEU A 59 14.08 -1.09 7.47
C LEU A 59 14.85 0.05 8.14
N LYS A 60 14.65 0.29 9.44
CA LYS A 60 15.45 1.28 10.18
C LYS A 60 16.96 0.97 10.17
N ALA A 61 17.36 -0.29 10.00
CA ALA A 61 18.77 -0.67 9.92
C ALA A 61 19.44 -0.19 8.62
N LEU A 62 18.67 0.18 7.60
CA LEU A 62 19.15 0.70 6.33
C LEU A 62 19.18 2.24 6.28
N ARG A 63 18.77 2.93 7.36
CA ARG A 63 18.78 4.40 7.42
C ARG A 63 20.17 4.97 7.17
N GLY A 64 20.22 6.19 6.62
CA GLY A 64 21.45 6.83 6.16
C GLY A 64 21.83 6.49 4.72
N LYS A 65 21.06 5.58 4.09
CA LYS A 65 21.12 5.29 2.65
C LYS A 65 19.73 5.43 2.06
N PRO A 66 19.59 5.86 0.79
CA PRO A 66 18.31 5.74 0.11
C PRO A 66 17.94 4.26 -0.02
N ILE A 67 16.66 3.96 0.22
CA ILE A 67 16.10 2.60 0.19
C ILE A 67 15.03 2.57 -0.88
N LEU A 68 15.26 1.82 -1.94
CA LEU A 68 14.21 1.52 -2.92
C LEU A 68 13.56 0.20 -2.56
N ILE A 69 12.28 0.25 -2.25
CA ILE A 69 11.44 -0.89 -1.90
C ILE A 69 10.64 -1.28 -3.14
N MET A 70 10.72 -2.54 -3.54
CA MET A 70 9.83 -3.16 -4.53
C MET A 70 9.06 -4.26 -3.82
N TYR A 71 7.76 -4.03 -3.62
CA TYR A 71 6.85 -4.96 -2.97
C TYR A 71 5.93 -5.58 -4.02
N GLU A 72 6.02 -6.89 -4.20
CA GLU A 72 5.38 -7.60 -5.31
C GLU A 72 4.94 -9.00 -4.87
N ASP A 73 3.95 -9.55 -5.54
CA ASP A 73 3.64 -10.98 -5.51
C ASP A 73 4.11 -11.67 -6.82
N LYS A 74 3.88 -12.97 -6.93
CA LYS A 74 4.30 -13.76 -8.10
C LYS A 74 3.71 -13.26 -9.43
N ASP A 75 2.51 -12.67 -9.40
CA ASP A 75 1.77 -12.25 -10.59
C ASP A 75 2.13 -10.80 -11.00
N SER A 76 2.70 -10.02 -10.11
CA SER A 76 3.07 -8.62 -10.31
C SER A 76 4.56 -8.39 -10.57
N THR A 77 5.43 -9.38 -10.36
CA THR A 77 6.89 -9.23 -10.50
C THR A 77 7.35 -8.72 -11.86
N ALA A 78 6.64 -9.02 -12.95
CA ALA A 78 7.02 -8.59 -14.30
C ALA A 78 6.62 -7.13 -14.60
N GLN A 79 5.78 -6.48 -13.77
CA GLN A 79 5.21 -5.17 -14.10
C GLN A 79 6.26 -4.08 -14.26
N ASN A 80 7.33 -4.09 -13.45
CA ASN A 80 8.38 -3.08 -13.45
C ASN A 80 9.76 -3.63 -13.84
N GLN A 81 9.79 -4.57 -14.78
CA GLN A 81 11.06 -5.19 -15.25
C GLN A 81 12.06 -4.17 -15.76
N ALA A 82 11.63 -3.18 -16.54
CA ALA A 82 12.51 -2.13 -17.05
C ALA A 82 13.19 -1.31 -15.94
N LEU A 83 12.48 -1.02 -14.85
CA LEU A 83 13.07 -0.38 -13.67
C LEU A 83 14.09 -1.31 -13.00
N LYS A 84 13.78 -2.59 -12.84
CA LYS A 84 14.72 -3.59 -12.27
C LYS A 84 16.00 -3.69 -13.08
N ASP A 85 15.88 -3.71 -14.41
CA ASP A 85 17.04 -3.76 -15.31
C ASP A 85 17.90 -2.49 -15.21
N ALA A 86 17.27 -1.31 -15.09
CA ALA A 86 17.98 -0.04 -14.90
C ALA A 86 18.70 -0.01 -13.55
N LEU A 87 18.07 -0.48 -12.47
CA LEU A 87 18.67 -0.60 -11.14
C LEU A 87 19.86 -1.58 -11.14
N ALA A 88 19.71 -2.73 -11.82
CA ALA A 88 20.79 -3.70 -11.97
C ALA A 88 22.00 -3.10 -12.72
N LYS A 89 21.78 -2.24 -13.71
CA LYS A 89 22.85 -1.49 -14.40
C LYS A 89 23.54 -0.50 -13.46
N LEU A 90 22.76 0.28 -12.68
CA LEU A 90 23.32 1.19 -11.68
C LEU A 90 24.16 0.46 -10.62
N ALA A 91 23.69 -0.67 -10.14
CA ALA A 91 24.35 -1.47 -9.11
C ALA A 91 25.66 -2.15 -9.58
N LYS A 92 25.96 -2.16 -10.91
CA LYS A 92 27.26 -2.60 -11.39
C LYS A 92 28.39 -1.68 -10.95
N GLY A 93 28.10 -0.39 -10.70
CA GLY A 93 29.05 0.55 -10.14
C GLY A 93 29.18 0.42 -8.62
N ASP A 94 30.42 0.31 -8.11
CA ASP A 94 30.70 0.17 -6.68
C ASP A 94 30.11 1.29 -5.82
N ARG A 95 30.05 2.50 -6.36
CA ARG A 95 29.46 3.66 -5.69
C ARG A 95 27.99 3.38 -5.31
N TYR A 96 27.17 3.04 -6.27
CA TYR A 96 25.74 2.81 -6.06
C TYR A 96 25.48 1.57 -5.21
N ARG A 97 26.19 0.47 -5.48
CA ARG A 97 26.03 -0.76 -4.72
C ARG A 97 26.23 -0.59 -3.22
N ARG A 98 27.13 0.31 -2.80
CA ARG A 98 27.40 0.60 -1.38
C ARG A 98 26.55 1.72 -0.81
N ALA A 99 26.16 2.69 -1.64
CA ALA A 99 25.49 3.91 -1.20
C ALA A 99 23.96 3.82 -1.16
N MET A 100 23.35 2.81 -1.77
CA MET A 100 21.92 2.60 -1.76
C MET A 100 21.53 1.19 -1.29
N ALA A 101 20.28 1.01 -0.89
CA ALA A 101 19.67 -0.29 -0.66
C ALA A 101 18.52 -0.51 -1.65
N VAL A 102 18.50 -1.65 -2.34
CA VAL A 102 17.34 -2.11 -3.10
C VAL A 102 16.78 -3.32 -2.36
N THR A 103 15.55 -3.21 -1.89
CA THR A 103 14.88 -4.22 -1.08
C THR A 103 13.72 -4.79 -1.87
N ALA A 104 13.88 -6.01 -2.38
CA ALA A 104 12.80 -6.78 -2.97
C ALA A 104 12.04 -7.51 -1.86
N ILE A 105 10.72 -7.31 -1.80
CA ILE A 105 9.84 -7.91 -0.79
C ILE A 105 8.70 -8.63 -1.51
N ALA A 106 8.59 -9.93 -1.24
CA ALA A 106 7.51 -10.75 -1.77
C ALA A 106 6.31 -10.77 -0.81
N ASP A 107 5.12 -10.44 -1.31
CA ASP A 107 3.87 -10.71 -0.60
C ASP A 107 3.58 -12.20 -0.68
N VAL A 108 3.85 -12.89 0.39
CA VAL A 108 3.62 -14.32 0.54
C VAL A 108 2.59 -14.65 1.63
N SER A 109 1.85 -13.65 2.09
CA SER A 109 0.91 -13.76 3.20
C SER A 109 -0.23 -14.77 2.95
N SER A 110 -0.52 -15.11 1.69
CA SER A 110 -1.45 -16.18 1.33
C SER A 110 -0.90 -17.60 1.56
N TYR A 111 0.38 -17.74 1.86
CA TYR A 111 1.07 -19.04 1.93
C TYR A 111 1.65 -19.32 3.31
N ASP A 112 1.28 -18.52 4.33
CA ASP A 112 1.75 -18.70 5.70
C ASP A 112 1.03 -19.86 6.43
N PHE A 113 1.02 -21.03 5.81
CA PHE A 113 0.48 -22.26 6.38
C PHE A 113 1.27 -23.48 5.91
N TRP A 114 1.25 -24.54 6.71
CA TRP A 114 1.89 -25.82 6.35
C TRP A 114 1.02 -26.61 5.34
N PRO A 115 1.58 -27.24 4.27
CA PRO A 115 3.01 -27.26 3.90
C PRO A 115 3.43 -26.15 2.95
N ALA A 116 2.53 -25.24 2.54
CA ALA A 116 2.76 -24.23 1.51
C ALA A 116 3.96 -23.35 1.83
N LYS A 117 4.13 -22.93 3.09
CA LYS A 117 5.25 -22.08 3.53
C LYS A 117 6.62 -22.68 3.18
N GLY A 118 6.78 -23.99 3.32
CA GLY A 118 8.03 -24.69 2.97
C GLY A 118 8.37 -24.56 1.49
N PHE A 119 7.42 -24.87 0.62
CA PHE A 119 7.60 -24.77 -0.83
C PHE A 119 7.90 -23.35 -1.29
N VAL A 120 7.22 -22.36 -0.70
CA VAL A 120 7.45 -20.95 -1.02
C VAL A 120 8.85 -20.52 -0.58
N LYS A 121 9.32 -20.92 0.61
CA LYS A 121 10.68 -20.65 1.06
C LYS A 121 11.72 -21.18 0.07
N ASP A 122 11.54 -22.40 -0.43
CA ASP A 122 12.46 -23.00 -1.40
C ASP A 122 12.44 -22.24 -2.73
N ALA A 123 11.28 -21.85 -3.23
CA ALA A 123 11.13 -21.05 -4.43
C ALA A 123 11.80 -19.65 -4.28
N ILE A 124 11.63 -18.98 -3.15
CA ILE A 124 12.25 -17.69 -2.86
C ILE A 124 13.78 -17.82 -2.77
N ARG A 125 14.31 -18.90 -2.17
CA ARG A 125 15.76 -19.17 -2.15
C ARG A 125 16.32 -19.35 -3.56
N GLU A 126 15.61 -20.08 -4.40
CA GLU A 126 16.02 -20.30 -5.78
C GLU A 126 16.01 -18.99 -6.56
N GLU A 127 14.95 -18.20 -6.45
CA GLU A 127 14.86 -16.92 -7.13
C GLU A 127 15.91 -15.92 -6.63
N SER A 128 16.15 -15.84 -5.33
CA SER A 128 17.21 -15.01 -4.73
C SER A 128 18.60 -15.36 -5.30
N ARG A 129 18.86 -16.65 -5.53
CA ARG A 129 20.11 -17.10 -6.18
C ARG A 129 20.19 -16.67 -7.64
N LYS A 130 19.10 -16.78 -8.40
CA LYS A 130 19.03 -16.37 -9.81
C LYS A 130 19.28 -14.88 -9.97
N VAL A 131 18.61 -14.06 -9.17
CA VAL A 131 18.75 -12.60 -9.24
C VAL A 131 19.98 -12.07 -8.50
N ARG A 132 20.70 -12.93 -7.77
CA ARG A 132 21.87 -12.59 -6.94
C ARG A 132 21.59 -11.48 -5.92
N ALA A 133 20.40 -11.50 -5.35
CA ALA A 133 19.95 -10.55 -4.33
C ALA A 133 19.02 -11.25 -3.36
N THR A 134 19.01 -10.80 -2.10
CA THR A 134 18.07 -11.31 -1.11
C THR A 134 16.65 -10.83 -1.43
N ILE A 135 15.72 -11.75 -1.53
CA ILE A 135 14.30 -11.47 -1.58
C ILE A 135 13.76 -11.73 -0.17
N TYR A 136 13.17 -10.70 0.41
CA TYR A 136 12.51 -10.79 1.71
C TYR A 136 11.04 -11.20 1.54
N CYS A 137 10.45 -11.69 2.60
CA CYS A 137 9.10 -12.22 2.64
C CYS A 137 8.26 -11.44 3.66
N ASP A 138 7.09 -11.01 3.25
CA ASP A 138 6.04 -10.50 4.14
C ASP A 138 5.03 -11.63 4.34
N TRP A 139 5.23 -12.45 5.41
CA TRP A 139 4.41 -13.62 5.67
C TRP A 139 3.05 -13.29 6.26
N ASP A 140 3.01 -12.31 7.15
CA ASP A 140 1.80 -11.92 7.89
C ASP A 140 1.08 -10.70 7.30
N GLY A 141 1.64 -10.09 6.25
CA GLY A 141 1.11 -8.88 5.62
C GLY A 141 1.37 -7.60 6.42
N SER A 142 2.12 -7.67 7.51
CA SER A 142 2.38 -6.51 8.38
C SER A 142 3.18 -5.40 7.70
N PHE A 143 4.09 -5.78 6.80
CA PHE A 143 4.81 -4.80 5.98
C PHE A 143 3.87 -4.05 5.04
N ARG A 144 3.02 -4.79 4.33
CA ARG A 144 2.00 -4.22 3.44
C ARG A 144 1.09 -3.24 4.19
N GLU A 145 0.61 -3.62 5.36
CA GLU A 145 -0.25 -2.77 6.19
C GLU A 145 0.46 -1.50 6.65
N ALA A 146 1.69 -1.63 7.17
CA ALA A 146 2.48 -0.49 7.63
C ALA A 146 2.72 0.55 6.53
N TYR A 147 2.99 0.09 5.31
CA TYR A 147 3.22 0.94 4.14
C TYR A 147 1.95 1.21 3.32
N ARG A 148 0.79 0.69 3.74
CA ARG A 148 -0.49 0.83 3.02
C ARG A 148 -0.40 0.41 1.55
N LEU A 149 0.36 -0.66 1.28
CA LEU A 149 0.61 -1.15 -0.06
C LEU A 149 -0.57 -1.99 -0.56
N ARG A 150 -0.74 -2.01 -1.86
CA ARG A 150 -1.82 -2.74 -2.49
C ARG A 150 -1.36 -4.13 -2.90
N ARG A 151 -2.21 -5.10 -2.60
CA ARG A 151 -1.98 -6.51 -2.95
C ARG A 151 -2.27 -6.76 -4.43
N GLY A 152 -1.60 -7.74 -5.04
CA GLY A 152 -1.84 -8.16 -6.42
C GLY A 152 -1.25 -7.23 -7.46
N ILE A 153 -0.47 -6.24 -7.05
CA ILE A 153 0.12 -5.23 -7.93
C ILE A 153 1.53 -4.89 -7.42
N SER A 154 2.43 -4.52 -8.33
CA SER A 154 3.76 -4.05 -7.94
C SER A 154 3.65 -2.69 -7.26
N ASN A 155 4.29 -2.54 -6.10
CA ASN A 155 4.39 -1.28 -5.39
C ASN A 155 5.86 -0.86 -5.32
N VAL A 156 6.12 0.40 -5.65
CA VAL A 156 7.46 0.98 -5.65
C VAL A 156 7.49 2.16 -4.69
N VAL A 157 8.35 2.09 -3.66
CA VAL A 157 8.53 3.17 -2.69
C VAL A 157 10.01 3.51 -2.58
N LEU A 158 10.36 4.78 -2.71
CA LEU A 158 11.71 5.28 -2.45
C LEU A 158 11.72 6.06 -1.15
N VAL A 159 12.57 5.67 -0.24
CA VAL A 159 12.84 6.36 1.03
C VAL A 159 14.24 6.98 0.95
N GLY A 160 14.36 8.27 1.23
CA GLY A 160 15.63 8.99 1.22
C GLY A 160 16.50 8.70 2.45
N LYS A 161 17.72 9.20 2.44
CA LYS A 161 18.69 9.10 3.56
C LYS A 161 18.12 9.60 4.89
N SER A 162 17.28 10.65 4.83
CA SER A 162 16.58 11.21 6.00
C SER A 162 15.50 10.30 6.61
N GLY A 163 15.10 9.25 5.87
CA GLY A 163 14.00 8.38 6.24
C GLY A 163 12.62 8.91 5.83
N GLN A 164 12.56 9.92 4.95
CA GLN A 164 11.33 10.42 4.36
C GLN A 164 11.02 9.70 3.05
N VAL A 165 9.76 9.51 2.75
CA VAL A 165 9.28 8.99 1.47
C VAL A 165 9.51 10.04 0.40
N LEU A 166 10.25 9.69 -0.64
CA LEU A 166 10.53 10.57 -1.79
C LEU A 166 9.67 10.23 -3.00
N PHE A 167 9.22 8.98 -3.07
CA PHE A 167 8.37 8.48 -4.14
C PHE A 167 7.55 7.29 -3.65
N ALA A 168 6.30 7.21 -4.08
CA ALA A 168 5.47 6.03 -3.90
C ALA A 168 4.51 5.91 -5.10
N ALA A 169 4.42 4.72 -5.67
CA ALA A 169 3.50 4.42 -6.76
C ALA A 169 3.17 2.92 -6.79
N GLU A 170 2.03 2.59 -7.39
CA GLU A 170 1.55 1.23 -7.59
C GLU A 170 1.35 0.91 -9.08
N GLY A 171 1.43 -0.37 -9.42
CA GLY A 171 1.27 -0.87 -10.77
C GLY A 171 2.50 -0.71 -11.65
N LYS A 172 2.28 -0.89 -12.95
CA LYS A 172 3.33 -0.69 -13.95
C LYS A 172 3.62 0.80 -14.10
N LEU A 173 4.83 1.19 -13.73
CA LEU A 173 5.28 2.58 -13.86
C LEU A 173 5.41 2.98 -15.32
N LYS A 174 4.91 4.17 -15.66
CA LYS A 174 5.19 4.82 -16.94
C LYS A 174 6.67 5.21 -17.04
N PRO A 175 7.23 5.37 -18.24
CA PRO A 175 8.64 5.73 -18.42
C PRO A 175 9.07 6.97 -17.64
N GLU A 176 8.21 7.99 -17.57
CA GLU A 176 8.48 9.24 -16.86
C GLU A 176 8.60 9.01 -15.33
N ALA A 177 7.75 8.14 -14.79
CA ALA A 177 7.81 7.78 -13.38
C ALA A 177 9.06 6.93 -13.06
N GLN A 178 9.47 6.03 -13.96
CA GLN A 178 10.71 5.27 -13.81
C GLN A 178 11.93 6.20 -13.84
N THR A 179 11.99 7.14 -14.77
CA THR A 179 13.04 8.16 -14.84
C THR A 179 13.10 8.96 -13.55
N ARG A 180 11.94 9.43 -13.05
CA ARG A 180 11.86 10.18 -11.79
C ARG A 180 12.41 9.40 -10.59
N VAL A 181 12.09 8.11 -10.46
CA VAL A 181 12.64 7.26 -9.38
C VAL A 181 14.16 7.19 -9.48
N LEU A 182 14.69 6.97 -10.68
CA LEU A 182 16.13 6.84 -10.90
C LEU A 182 16.86 8.17 -10.63
N ASP A 183 16.27 9.30 -11.00
CA ASP A 183 16.87 10.62 -10.76
C ASP A 183 16.85 10.98 -9.27
N LEU A 184 15.74 10.72 -8.58
CA LEU A 184 15.68 10.89 -7.12
C LEU A 184 16.73 10.02 -6.41
N LEU A 185 16.88 8.76 -6.85
CA LEU A 185 17.86 7.85 -6.29
C LEU A 185 19.31 8.34 -6.54
N ARG A 186 19.59 8.84 -7.75
CA ARG A 186 20.91 9.45 -8.07
C ARG A 186 21.19 10.65 -7.18
N ASN A 187 20.23 11.57 -7.07
CA ASN A 187 20.38 12.75 -6.23
C ASN A 187 20.69 12.37 -4.77
N GLU A 188 20.02 11.34 -4.25
CA GLU A 188 20.31 10.83 -2.91
C GLU A 188 21.71 10.20 -2.79
N VAL A 189 22.22 9.56 -3.82
CA VAL A 189 23.55 8.91 -3.79
C VAL A 189 24.68 9.91 -4.06
N GLU A 190 24.45 10.90 -4.88
CA GLU A 190 25.46 11.83 -5.39
C GLU A 190 25.54 13.15 -4.61
N GLY A 191 24.42 13.57 -3.98
CA GLY A 191 24.34 14.70 -3.05
C GLY A 191 24.77 14.31 -1.65
#